data_1025da424f4caa36bd7a4d73b27bbc8d
#
_entry.id   1025da424f4caa36bd7a4d73b27bbc8d
#
_cell.length_a   1.000
_cell.length_b   1.000
_cell.length_c   1.000
_cell.angle_alpha   90.00
_cell.angle_beta   90.00
_cell.angle_gamma   90.00
#
_symmetry.space_group_name_H-M   'P 1'
#
loop_
_entity.id
_entity.type
_entity.pdbx_description
1 polymer ?
#
loop_
_entity_poly.entity_id
_entity_poly.type
_entity_poly.pdbx_seq_one_letter_code
_entity_poly.pdbx_strand_id
1 'polypeptide(L)'
;MSHSLEKNHHLIRFYWFKFVHIVLPYISSYLAISFLFMLLAFVRPDFLHQTPLSKVLFVGGDYKAFLIGLFPVDGYLNMYLHLPGYWFVGEWFIGTVVSLYLISPALYIAAKRWPVISAAVFLVLSICIYRYASHWPVHGFWFCLVRLPEFYLGILLHMYREKVDCHKRRLTWGCFMLMIVVFIFDMMLYSYPFIGDRFIPLKPRSFLFTIPMIVVIFLGCQYLNRVFQLHAINEYSKKTYVFMLIQHIMINTFMWNFEEQNLSKLGVLFSLLLVFGMTMYLSAKIVSAYKPLEDRLLHKNE
;
A
#
# COMPACT_ATOMS: atom_id res chain seq x y z
N MET A 1 -1.73 8.27 13.55
CA MET A 1 -1.89 6.97 14.23
C MET A 1 -1.69 7.08 15.74
N SER A 2 -0.57 7.57 16.26
CA SER A 2 -0.34 7.77 17.70
C SER A 2 -1.35 8.72 18.33
N HIS A 3 -1.72 9.80 17.64
CA HIS A 3 -2.74 10.75 18.12
C HIS A 3 -4.12 10.08 18.34
N SER A 4 -4.45 9.05 17.58
CA SER A 4 -5.65 8.24 17.75
C SER A 4 -5.55 7.28 18.94
N LEU A 5 -4.36 6.76 19.24
CA LEU A 5 -4.13 5.91 20.41
C LEU A 5 -4.02 6.70 21.73
N GLU A 6 -3.50 7.93 21.67
CA GLU A 6 -3.43 8.81 22.84
C GLU A 6 -4.81 9.36 23.24
N LYS A 7 -5.67 9.68 22.27
CA LYS A 7 -7.04 10.16 22.52
C LYS A 7 -8.03 9.06 22.87
N ASN A 8 -7.83 7.83 22.41
CA ASN A 8 -8.78 6.75 22.61
C ASN A 8 -8.25 5.79 23.69
N HIS A 9 -8.69 5.98 24.93
CA HIS A 9 -8.43 5.05 26.04
C HIS A 9 -9.03 3.65 25.82
N HIS A 10 -9.85 3.44 24.80
CA HIS A 10 -10.50 2.17 24.48
C HIS A 10 -9.99 1.60 23.16
N LEU A 11 -9.35 0.44 23.21
CA LEU A 11 -8.88 -0.31 22.04
C LEU A 11 -9.99 -0.58 21.02
N ILE A 12 -11.23 -0.82 21.49
CA ILE A 12 -12.39 -1.06 20.63
C ILE A 12 -12.66 0.16 19.74
N ARG A 13 -12.64 1.36 20.31
CA ARG A 13 -12.85 2.61 19.55
C ARG A 13 -11.73 2.83 18.52
N PHE A 14 -10.48 2.51 18.88
CA PHE A 14 -9.36 2.58 17.96
C PHE A 14 -9.57 1.64 16.76
N TYR A 15 -9.91 0.36 17.02
CA TYR A 15 -10.12 -0.61 15.94
C TYR A 15 -11.34 -0.27 15.09
N TRP A 16 -12.43 0.21 15.71
CA TRP A 16 -13.59 0.70 14.97
C TRP A 16 -13.24 1.85 14.01
N PHE A 17 -12.51 2.85 14.51
CA PHE A 17 -12.04 3.97 13.69
C PHE A 17 -11.17 3.49 12.52
N LYS A 18 -10.26 2.55 12.76
CA LYS A 18 -9.42 1.96 11.69
C LYS A 18 -10.24 1.11 10.73
N PHE A 19 -11.19 0.33 11.23
CA PHE A 19 -12.11 -0.42 10.38
C PHE A 19 -12.85 0.51 9.42
N VAL A 20 -13.47 1.57 9.91
CA VAL A 20 -14.21 2.52 9.08
C VAL A 20 -13.30 3.19 8.04
N HIS A 21 -12.09 3.62 8.43
CA HIS A 21 -11.20 4.34 7.52
C HIS A 21 -10.42 3.45 6.52
N ILE A 22 -10.33 2.16 6.76
CA ILE A 22 -9.54 1.24 5.92
C ILE A 22 -10.45 0.26 5.20
N VAL A 23 -11.33 -0.41 5.93
CA VAL A 23 -12.15 -1.49 5.39
C VAL A 23 -13.34 -0.95 4.57
N LEU A 24 -13.98 0.13 5.02
CA LEU A 24 -15.10 0.70 4.29
C LEU A 24 -14.71 1.22 2.89
N PRO A 25 -13.62 2.01 2.72
CA PRO A 25 -13.13 2.37 1.38
C PRO A 25 -12.75 1.16 0.53
N TYR A 26 -12.15 0.12 1.15
CA TYR A 26 -11.81 -1.12 0.46
C TYR A 26 -13.07 -1.81 -0.09
N ILE A 27 -14.07 -2.09 0.77
CA ILE A 27 -15.32 -2.74 0.36
C ILE A 27 -16.01 -1.90 -0.72
N SER A 28 -16.08 -0.58 -0.56
CA SER A 28 -16.70 0.33 -1.53
C SER A 28 -15.98 0.28 -2.89
N SER A 29 -14.64 0.25 -2.87
CA SER A 29 -13.83 0.13 -4.09
C SER A 29 -14.02 -1.23 -4.75
N TYR A 30 -14.03 -2.30 -3.96
CA TYR A 30 -14.23 -3.66 -4.43
C TYR A 30 -15.60 -3.84 -5.11
N LEU A 31 -16.66 -3.35 -4.49
CA LEU A 31 -18.01 -3.40 -5.05
C LEU A 31 -18.13 -2.52 -6.30
N ALA A 32 -17.56 -1.31 -6.30
CA ALA A 32 -17.60 -0.42 -7.46
C ALA A 32 -16.86 -1.02 -8.67
N ILE A 33 -15.67 -1.58 -8.46
CA ILE A 33 -14.89 -2.24 -9.51
C ILE A 33 -15.62 -3.50 -10.01
N SER A 34 -16.11 -4.33 -9.10
CA SER A 34 -16.87 -5.54 -9.47
C SER A 34 -18.09 -5.19 -10.30
N PHE A 35 -18.83 -4.14 -9.92
CA PHE A 35 -19.99 -3.66 -10.69
C PHE A 35 -19.58 -3.12 -12.06
N LEU A 36 -18.50 -2.35 -12.14
CA LEU A 36 -17.97 -1.84 -13.41
C LEU A 36 -17.61 -2.99 -14.36
N PHE A 37 -16.92 -4.02 -13.86
CA PHE A 37 -16.56 -5.17 -14.68
C PHE A 37 -17.78 -6.00 -15.10
N MET A 38 -18.77 -6.12 -14.23
CA MET A 38 -20.04 -6.77 -14.60
C MET A 38 -20.74 -6.03 -15.75
N LEU A 39 -20.79 -4.69 -15.71
CA LEU A 39 -21.34 -3.88 -16.80
C LEU A 39 -20.52 -4.03 -18.08
N LEU A 40 -19.20 -4.00 -18.00
CA LEU A 40 -18.31 -4.18 -19.15
C LEU A 40 -18.48 -5.57 -19.77
N ALA A 41 -18.64 -6.62 -18.96
CA ALA A 41 -18.92 -7.98 -19.43
C ALA A 41 -20.26 -8.07 -20.17
N PHE A 42 -21.26 -7.35 -19.69
CA PHE A 42 -22.58 -7.33 -20.32
C PHE A 42 -22.58 -6.57 -21.66
N VAL A 43 -21.86 -5.44 -21.74
CA VAL A 43 -21.81 -4.58 -22.93
C VAL A 43 -20.84 -5.11 -23.99
N ARG A 44 -19.73 -5.68 -23.56
CA ARG A 44 -18.63 -6.19 -24.41
C ARG A 44 -18.07 -7.48 -23.84
N PRO A 45 -18.75 -8.63 -24.05
CA PRO A 45 -18.26 -9.92 -23.53
C PRO A 45 -16.86 -10.25 -24.06
N ASP A 46 -16.53 -9.90 -25.32
CA ASP A 46 -15.22 -10.17 -25.92
C ASP A 46 -14.07 -9.43 -25.23
N PHE A 47 -14.34 -8.27 -24.65
CA PHE A 47 -13.34 -7.47 -23.93
C PHE A 47 -12.76 -8.20 -22.70
N LEU A 48 -13.54 -9.05 -22.05
CA LEU A 48 -13.14 -9.79 -20.85
C LEU A 48 -12.62 -11.20 -21.16
N HIS A 49 -12.93 -11.79 -22.33
CA HIS A 49 -12.48 -13.14 -22.68
C HIS A 49 -10.96 -13.25 -22.83
N GLN A 50 -10.28 -12.17 -23.15
CA GLN A 50 -8.82 -12.13 -23.31
C GLN A 50 -8.08 -11.83 -22.00
N THR A 51 -8.79 -11.60 -20.90
CA THR A 51 -8.22 -11.19 -19.63
C THR A 51 -8.39 -12.27 -18.56
N PRO A 52 -7.50 -12.35 -17.54
CA PRO A 52 -7.76 -13.16 -16.34
C PRO A 52 -9.07 -12.81 -15.63
N LEU A 53 -9.69 -11.70 -15.99
CA LEU A 53 -11.00 -11.24 -15.55
C LEU A 53 -12.19 -11.99 -16.20
N SER A 54 -11.93 -12.90 -17.14
CA SER A 54 -12.97 -13.81 -17.66
C SER A 54 -13.64 -14.66 -16.57
N LYS A 55 -13.04 -14.71 -15.37
CA LYS A 55 -13.56 -15.38 -14.18
C LYS A 55 -14.35 -14.46 -13.24
N VAL A 56 -14.68 -13.23 -13.67
CA VAL A 56 -15.50 -12.31 -12.87
C VAL A 56 -16.90 -12.88 -12.64
N LEU A 57 -17.47 -12.53 -11.51
CA LEU A 57 -18.83 -12.89 -11.15
C LEU A 57 -19.79 -12.65 -12.32
N PHE A 58 -20.64 -13.61 -12.62
CA PHE A 58 -21.60 -13.63 -13.75
C PHE A 58 -21.02 -13.87 -15.15
N VAL A 59 -19.71 -14.02 -15.32
CA VAL A 59 -19.07 -14.37 -16.61
C VAL A 59 -18.28 -15.67 -16.49
N GLY A 60 -18.73 -16.58 -15.63
CA GLY A 60 -18.05 -17.86 -15.33
C GLY A 60 -17.23 -17.85 -14.04
N GLY A 61 -17.34 -16.79 -13.23
CA GLY A 61 -16.64 -16.66 -11.96
C GLY A 61 -17.34 -17.33 -10.77
N ASP A 62 -16.55 -17.82 -9.83
CA ASP A 62 -17.05 -18.43 -8.61
C ASP A 62 -17.55 -17.34 -7.63
N TYR A 63 -18.83 -17.44 -7.23
CA TYR A 63 -19.42 -16.55 -6.21
C TYR A 63 -18.67 -16.62 -4.86
N LYS A 64 -18.03 -17.75 -4.55
CA LYS A 64 -17.21 -17.88 -3.34
C LYS A 64 -16.00 -16.95 -3.38
N ALA A 65 -15.34 -16.84 -4.53
CA ALA A 65 -14.24 -15.91 -4.72
C ALA A 65 -14.69 -14.46 -4.54
N PHE A 66 -15.89 -14.10 -5.00
CA PHE A 66 -16.46 -12.77 -4.77
C PHE A 66 -16.69 -12.50 -3.29
N LEU A 67 -17.27 -13.46 -2.54
CA LEU A 67 -17.52 -13.30 -1.10
C LEU A 67 -16.21 -13.22 -0.31
N ILE A 68 -15.21 -14.01 -0.67
CA ILE A 68 -13.88 -13.96 -0.03
C ILE A 68 -13.20 -12.62 -0.29
N GLY A 69 -13.34 -12.07 -1.50
CA GLY A 69 -12.80 -10.76 -1.86
C GLY A 69 -13.42 -9.58 -1.11
N LEU A 70 -14.54 -9.76 -0.39
CA LEU A 70 -15.06 -8.75 0.53
C LEU A 70 -14.21 -8.62 1.82
N PHE A 71 -13.38 -9.63 2.11
CA PHE A 71 -12.48 -9.59 3.25
C PHE A 71 -11.14 -8.95 2.84
N PRO A 72 -10.68 -7.91 3.54
CA PRO A 72 -9.46 -7.17 3.17
C PRO A 72 -8.15 -7.98 3.39
N VAL A 73 -8.24 -9.26 3.60
CA VAL A 73 -7.14 -10.23 3.74
C VAL A 73 -7.24 -11.37 2.72
N ASP A 74 -8.06 -11.22 1.69
CA ASP A 74 -8.32 -12.24 0.67
C ASP A 74 -7.04 -12.75 -0.01
N GLY A 75 -6.06 -11.87 -0.26
CA GLY A 75 -4.75 -12.25 -0.77
C GLY A 75 -4.03 -13.26 0.14
N TYR A 76 -4.07 -13.08 1.45
CA TYR A 76 -3.51 -14.05 2.41
C TYR A 76 -4.34 -15.33 2.49
N LEU A 77 -5.66 -15.22 2.47
CA LEU A 77 -6.56 -16.39 2.45
C LEU A 77 -6.33 -17.26 1.22
N ASN A 78 -6.15 -16.64 0.06
CA ASN A 78 -5.82 -17.35 -1.16
C ASN A 78 -4.45 -18.05 -1.06
N MET A 79 -3.41 -17.33 -0.61
CA MET A 79 -2.04 -17.83 -0.57
C MET A 79 -1.84 -18.95 0.45
N TYR A 80 -2.43 -18.85 1.64
CA TYR A 80 -2.21 -19.81 2.73
C TYR A 80 -3.25 -20.91 2.79
N LEU A 81 -4.50 -20.59 2.46
CA LEU A 81 -5.62 -21.52 2.55
C LEU A 81 -6.10 -22.01 1.18
N HIS A 82 -5.46 -21.56 0.09
CA HIS A 82 -5.82 -21.86 -1.27
C HIS A 82 -7.31 -21.55 -1.60
N LEU A 83 -7.88 -20.58 -0.88
CA LEU A 83 -9.25 -20.16 -1.15
C LEU A 83 -9.30 -19.35 -2.45
N PRO A 84 -10.37 -19.50 -3.25
CA PRO A 84 -10.52 -18.72 -4.46
C PRO A 84 -10.59 -17.22 -4.13
N GLY A 85 -9.92 -16.38 -4.91
CA GLY A 85 -9.91 -14.93 -4.70
C GLY A 85 -9.80 -14.19 -6.04
N TYR A 86 -10.40 -13.00 -6.11
CA TYR A 86 -10.38 -12.14 -7.31
C TYR A 86 -9.44 -10.95 -7.14
N TRP A 87 -8.52 -10.86 -6.55
CA TRP A 87 -7.42 -9.87 -6.40
C TRP A 87 -7.61 -8.53 -7.17
N PHE A 88 -8.84 -8.00 -7.18
CA PHE A 88 -9.17 -6.82 -7.99
C PHE A 88 -8.72 -5.52 -7.37
N VAL A 89 -8.73 -5.44 -6.04
CA VAL A 89 -8.58 -4.18 -5.32
C VAL A 89 -7.59 -4.35 -4.20
N GLY A 90 -6.58 -3.49 -4.19
CA GLY A 90 -5.62 -3.41 -3.10
C GLY A 90 -4.67 -4.60 -2.96
N GLU A 91 -4.95 -5.72 -3.60
CA GLU A 91 -4.12 -6.93 -3.63
C GLU A 91 -3.49 -7.26 -2.26
N TRP A 92 -2.19 -7.59 -2.27
CA TRP A 92 -1.41 -7.85 -1.06
C TRP A 92 -1.33 -6.66 -0.09
N PHE A 93 -1.42 -5.42 -0.61
CA PHE A 93 -1.23 -4.21 0.17
C PHE A 93 -2.25 -4.07 1.29
N ILE A 94 -3.53 -4.30 0.99
CA ILE A 94 -4.59 -4.15 2.00
C ILE A 94 -4.47 -5.17 3.13
N GLY A 95 -4.16 -6.43 2.82
CA GLY A 95 -3.91 -7.46 3.81
C GLY A 95 -2.75 -7.12 4.74
N THR A 96 -1.65 -6.59 4.17
CA THR A 96 -0.49 -6.09 4.93
C THR A 96 -0.88 -4.95 5.86
N VAL A 97 -1.61 -3.95 5.35
CA VAL A 97 -2.03 -2.78 6.13
C VAL A 97 -2.95 -3.18 7.28
N VAL A 98 -3.96 -4.00 7.04
CA VAL A 98 -4.88 -4.49 8.07
C VAL A 98 -4.14 -5.26 9.15
N SER A 99 -3.25 -6.18 8.76
CA SER A 99 -2.44 -6.96 9.70
C SER A 99 -1.53 -6.08 10.57
N LEU A 100 -0.87 -5.07 9.99
CA LEU A 100 -0.04 -4.12 10.73
C LEU A 100 -0.86 -3.24 11.69
N TYR A 101 -2.08 -2.85 11.31
CA TYR A 101 -2.97 -2.12 12.22
C TYR A 101 -3.48 -2.98 13.36
N LEU A 102 -3.69 -4.28 13.17
CA LEU A 102 -4.07 -5.19 14.26
C LEU A 102 -3.00 -5.25 15.35
N ILE A 103 -1.72 -5.28 14.99
CA ILE A 103 -0.61 -5.32 15.95
C ILE A 103 -0.14 -3.92 16.39
N SER A 104 -0.67 -2.85 15.80
CA SER A 104 -0.18 -1.48 16.02
C SER A 104 -0.23 -0.99 17.48
N PRO A 105 -1.19 -1.38 18.36
CA PRO A 105 -1.13 -0.99 19.77
C PRO A 105 0.08 -1.57 20.49
N ALA A 106 0.44 -2.82 20.19
CA ALA A 106 1.65 -3.45 20.75
C ALA A 106 2.93 -2.75 20.24
N LEU A 107 2.97 -2.40 18.94
CA LEU A 107 4.08 -1.64 18.37
C LEU A 107 4.22 -0.25 18.99
N TYR A 108 3.11 0.42 19.31
CA TYR A 108 3.12 1.71 20.00
C TYR A 108 3.70 1.59 21.42
N ILE A 109 3.32 0.54 22.17
CA ILE A 109 3.88 0.26 23.51
C ILE A 109 5.38 -0.01 23.40
N ALA A 110 5.81 -0.81 22.43
CA ALA A 110 7.22 -1.09 22.19
C ALA A 110 8.01 0.19 21.85
N ALA A 111 7.45 1.06 21.00
CA ALA A 111 8.02 2.36 20.64
C ALA A 111 8.16 3.30 21.85
N LYS A 112 7.22 3.25 22.80
CA LYS A 112 7.27 4.05 24.01
C LYS A 112 8.30 3.54 25.02
N ARG A 113 8.44 2.24 25.18
CA ARG A 113 9.31 1.63 26.20
C ARG A 113 10.75 1.41 25.72
N TRP A 114 10.91 0.88 24.49
CA TRP A 114 12.21 0.44 23.97
C TRP A 114 12.37 0.81 22.48
N PRO A 115 12.37 2.10 22.10
CA PRO A 115 12.28 2.53 20.70
C PRO A 115 13.40 1.96 19.82
N VAL A 116 14.65 1.99 20.30
CA VAL A 116 15.83 1.56 19.54
C VAL A 116 15.91 0.03 19.48
N ILE A 117 15.70 -0.64 20.63
CA ILE A 117 15.76 -2.10 20.71
C ILE A 117 14.67 -2.73 19.82
N SER A 118 13.46 -2.20 19.91
CA SER A 118 12.35 -2.69 19.08
C SER A 118 12.61 -2.47 17.59
N ALA A 119 13.17 -1.30 17.22
CA ALA A 119 13.55 -1.04 15.82
C ALA A 119 14.57 -2.06 15.31
N ALA A 120 15.60 -2.35 16.10
CA ALA A 120 16.64 -3.33 15.76
C ALA A 120 16.04 -4.75 15.65
N VAL A 121 15.20 -5.16 16.61
CA VAL A 121 14.54 -6.47 16.61
C VAL A 121 13.64 -6.62 15.39
N PHE A 122 12.82 -5.60 15.08
CA PHE A 122 11.91 -5.67 13.93
C PHE A 122 12.67 -5.67 12.60
N LEU A 123 13.79 -4.97 12.51
CA LEU A 123 14.65 -4.99 11.32
C LEU A 123 15.27 -6.39 11.13
N VAL A 124 15.85 -6.96 12.17
CA VAL A 124 16.44 -8.31 12.11
C VAL A 124 15.37 -9.36 11.77
N LEU A 125 14.22 -9.30 12.45
CA LEU A 125 13.10 -10.21 12.18
C LEU A 125 12.64 -10.12 10.71
N SER A 126 12.50 -8.91 10.18
CA SER A 126 12.13 -8.66 8.80
C SER A 126 13.14 -9.25 7.80
N ILE A 127 14.44 -9.07 8.04
CA ILE A 127 15.52 -9.64 7.22
C ILE A 127 15.48 -11.17 7.27
N CYS A 128 15.34 -11.76 8.46
CA CYS A 128 15.25 -13.21 8.63
C CYS A 128 14.04 -13.78 7.86
N ILE A 129 12.86 -13.20 8.07
CA ILE A 129 11.64 -13.65 7.39
C ILE A 129 11.79 -13.51 5.87
N TYR A 130 12.30 -12.38 5.37
CA TYR A 130 12.54 -12.19 3.95
C TYR A 130 13.47 -13.24 3.36
N ARG A 131 14.54 -13.59 4.08
CA ARG A 131 15.49 -14.62 3.66
C ARG A 131 14.86 -15.99 3.56
N TYR A 132 13.97 -16.33 4.52
CA TYR A 132 13.25 -17.62 4.55
C TYR A 132 11.98 -17.62 3.68
N ALA A 133 11.49 -16.48 3.28
CA ALA A 133 10.27 -16.35 2.48
C ALA A 133 10.36 -16.96 1.07
N SER A 134 11.57 -17.24 0.57
CA SER A 134 11.76 -17.97 -0.69
C SER A 134 11.20 -19.41 -0.65
N HIS A 135 10.98 -19.95 0.55
CA HIS A 135 10.36 -21.25 0.75
C HIS A 135 8.85 -21.21 1.00
N TRP A 136 8.28 -20.02 1.02
CA TRP A 136 6.86 -19.79 1.29
C TRP A 136 6.07 -19.54 0.01
N PRO A 137 4.79 -19.88 -0.04
CA PRO A 137 3.94 -19.65 -1.20
C PRO A 137 3.70 -18.15 -1.47
N VAL A 138 4.04 -17.29 -0.50
CA VAL A 138 3.86 -15.84 -0.58
C VAL A 138 5.16 -15.17 -0.98
N HIS A 139 5.10 -14.25 -1.94
CA HIS A 139 6.25 -13.41 -2.26
C HIS A 139 6.68 -12.64 -0.99
N GLY A 140 7.97 -12.75 -0.61
CA GLY A 140 8.48 -12.24 0.67
C GLY A 140 8.12 -10.79 0.97
N PHE A 141 8.00 -9.92 -0.05
CA PHE A 141 7.61 -8.52 0.12
C PHE A 141 6.14 -8.30 0.49
N TRP A 142 5.27 -9.27 0.29
CA TRP A 142 3.84 -9.17 0.58
C TRP A 142 3.53 -9.54 2.02
N PHE A 143 4.47 -10.14 2.71
CA PHE A 143 4.27 -10.57 4.09
C PHE A 143 4.35 -9.38 5.06
N CYS A 144 3.35 -9.19 5.91
CA CYS A 144 3.22 -8.02 6.78
C CYS A 144 4.42 -7.82 7.72
N LEU A 145 5.03 -8.90 8.22
CA LEU A 145 6.19 -8.81 9.11
C LEU A 145 7.45 -8.32 8.39
N VAL A 146 7.55 -8.51 7.07
CA VAL A 146 8.64 -7.94 6.26
C VAL A 146 8.50 -6.42 6.15
N ARG A 147 7.28 -5.89 6.20
CA ARG A 147 6.97 -4.45 6.16
C ARG A 147 6.91 -3.78 7.54
N LEU A 148 7.17 -4.56 8.58
CA LEU A 148 7.12 -4.08 9.96
C LEU A 148 8.08 -2.92 10.25
N PRO A 149 9.37 -2.92 9.78
CA PRO A 149 10.28 -1.81 10.02
C PRO A 149 9.81 -0.48 9.46
N GLU A 150 9.25 -0.47 8.24
CA GLU A 150 8.75 0.75 7.61
C GLU A 150 7.53 1.30 8.37
N PHE A 151 6.61 0.43 8.77
CA PHE A 151 5.44 0.82 9.54
C PHE A 151 5.84 1.34 10.94
N TYR A 152 6.77 0.65 11.59
CA TYR A 152 7.29 1.05 12.90
C TYR A 152 8.03 2.39 12.84
N LEU A 153 8.82 2.61 11.78
CA LEU A 153 9.45 3.91 11.52
C LEU A 153 8.41 5.03 11.46
N GLY A 154 7.26 4.81 10.81
CA GLY A 154 6.15 5.77 10.78
C GLY A 154 5.62 6.11 12.18
N ILE A 155 5.54 5.11 13.09
CA ILE A 155 5.19 5.33 14.50
C ILE A 155 6.24 6.21 15.19
N LEU A 156 7.52 5.89 15.03
CA LEU A 156 8.64 6.63 15.65
C LEU A 156 8.69 8.08 15.15
N LEU A 157 8.60 8.31 13.84
CA LEU A 157 8.59 9.64 13.24
C LEU A 157 7.45 10.51 13.78
N HIS A 158 6.30 9.91 14.04
CA HIS A 158 5.19 10.63 14.64
C HIS A 158 5.39 10.89 16.14
N MET A 159 5.79 9.89 16.92
CA MET A 159 6.01 10.03 18.37
C MET A 159 7.14 11.01 18.72
N TYR A 160 8.20 11.02 17.92
CA TYR A 160 9.38 11.87 18.13
C TYR A 160 9.42 13.07 17.18
N ARG A 161 8.25 13.51 16.68
CA ARG A 161 8.14 14.57 15.68
C ARG A 161 8.91 15.83 16.05
N GLU A 162 8.80 16.30 17.29
CA GLU A 162 9.50 17.51 17.75
C GLU A 162 11.02 17.36 17.65
N LYS A 163 11.58 16.21 18.07
CA LYS A 163 13.00 15.91 17.94
C LYS A 163 13.44 15.81 16.48
N VAL A 164 12.60 15.20 15.65
CA VAL A 164 12.83 15.10 14.20
C VAL A 164 12.85 16.49 13.57
N ASP A 165 11.90 17.36 13.93
CA ASP A 165 11.83 18.73 13.43
C ASP A 165 13.06 19.58 13.83
N CYS A 166 13.59 19.40 15.05
CA CYS A 166 14.83 20.05 15.49
C CYS A 166 16.05 19.65 14.64
N HIS A 167 16.11 18.41 14.17
CA HIS A 167 17.26 17.87 13.43
C HIS A 167 16.96 17.64 11.93
N LYS A 168 15.83 18.17 11.43
CA LYS A 168 15.31 17.86 10.08
C LYS A 168 16.34 18.02 8.97
N ARG A 169 17.12 19.11 8.95
CA ARG A 169 18.14 19.36 7.91
C ARG A 169 19.22 18.27 7.90
N ARG A 170 19.74 17.91 9.08
CA ARG A 170 20.77 16.85 9.21
C ARG A 170 20.20 15.49 8.82
N LEU A 171 19.00 15.17 9.27
CA LEU A 171 18.32 13.93 8.94
C LEU A 171 18.03 13.82 7.44
N THR A 172 17.52 14.88 6.81
CA THR A 172 17.24 14.88 5.37
C THR A 172 18.51 14.64 4.57
N TRP A 173 19.58 15.39 4.84
CA TRP A 173 20.85 15.22 4.14
C TRP A 173 21.50 13.86 4.43
N GLY A 174 21.48 13.39 5.67
CA GLY A 174 22.02 12.08 6.04
C GLY A 174 21.26 10.94 5.34
N CYS A 175 19.93 10.97 5.33
CA CYS A 175 19.13 9.99 4.62
C CYS A 175 19.31 10.08 3.10
N PHE A 176 19.40 11.27 2.53
CA PHE A 176 19.64 11.47 1.10
C PHE A 176 21.02 10.92 0.68
N MET A 177 22.07 11.20 1.45
CA MET A 177 23.39 10.62 1.21
C MET A 177 23.40 9.11 1.35
N LEU A 178 22.69 8.55 2.35
CA LEU A 178 22.55 7.10 2.49
C LEU A 178 21.85 6.49 1.28
N MET A 179 20.80 7.13 0.75
CA MET A 179 20.13 6.67 -0.48
C MET A 179 21.09 6.65 -1.67
N ILE A 180 21.94 7.67 -1.83
CA ILE A 180 22.94 7.70 -2.92
C ILE A 180 23.93 6.55 -2.75
N VAL A 181 24.47 6.35 -1.54
CA VAL A 181 25.42 5.27 -1.25
C VAL A 181 24.80 3.91 -1.55
N VAL A 182 23.55 3.67 -1.08
CA VAL A 182 22.83 2.42 -1.34
C VAL A 182 22.57 2.22 -2.84
N PHE A 183 22.21 3.29 -3.56
CA PHE A 183 22.00 3.23 -5.00
C PHE A 183 23.30 2.88 -5.76
N ILE A 184 24.41 3.54 -5.43
CA ILE A 184 25.73 3.25 -6.03
C ILE A 184 26.13 1.80 -5.73
N PHE A 185 25.93 1.33 -4.50
CA PHE A 185 26.23 -0.03 -4.09
C PHE A 185 25.38 -1.06 -4.85
N ASP A 186 24.07 -0.78 -5.02
CA ASP A 186 23.18 -1.65 -5.82
C ASP A 186 23.59 -1.71 -7.28
N MET A 187 24.00 -0.57 -7.85
CA MET A 187 24.55 -0.52 -9.22
C MET A 187 25.85 -1.31 -9.37
N MET A 188 26.76 -1.23 -8.38
CA MET A 188 27.98 -2.02 -8.37
C MET A 188 27.69 -3.52 -8.28
N LEU A 189 26.78 -3.93 -7.40
CA LEU A 189 26.36 -5.33 -7.26
C LEU A 189 25.71 -5.87 -8.56
N TYR A 190 24.93 -5.03 -9.24
CA TYR A 190 24.35 -5.39 -10.53
C TYR A 190 25.41 -5.60 -11.63
N SER A 191 26.47 -4.78 -11.60
CA SER A 191 27.59 -4.87 -12.58
C SER A 191 28.51 -6.07 -12.31
N TYR A 192 28.49 -6.64 -11.09
CA TYR A 192 29.31 -7.78 -10.69
C TYR A 192 28.42 -8.91 -10.13
N PRO A 193 27.72 -9.68 -11.00
CA PRO A 193 26.75 -10.69 -10.58
C PRO A 193 27.33 -11.76 -9.66
N PHE A 194 28.61 -12.12 -9.81
CA PHE A 194 29.29 -13.08 -8.93
C PHE A 194 29.36 -12.63 -7.46
N ILE A 195 29.56 -11.33 -7.24
CA ILE A 195 29.52 -10.73 -5.90
C ILE A 195 28.07 -10.57 -5.47
N GLY A 196 27.22 -10.12 -6.38
CA GLY A 196 25.80 -9.97 -6.19
C GLY A 196 25.14 -11.24 -5.68
N ASP A 197 25.36 -12.39 -6.29
CA ASP A 197 24.73 -13.67 -5.92
C ASP A 197 25.09 -14.15 -4.51
N ARG A 198 26.27 -13.82 -3.99
CA ARG A 198 26.67 -14.11 -2.62
C ARG A 198 26.04 -13.16 -1.58
N PHE A 199 25.79 -11.91 -1.96
CA PHE A 199 25.22 -10.87 -1.06
C PHE A 199 23.72 -10.61 -1.28
N ILE A 200 23.12 -11.24 -2.28
CA ILE A 200 21.69 -11.15 -2.65
C ILE A 200 20.69 -11.47 -1.54
N PRO A 201 20.99 -12.17 -0.42
CA PRO A 201 19.99 -12.26 0.64
C PRO A 201 19.57 -10.92 1.23
N LEU A 202 20.33 -9.89 0.98
CA LEU A 202 20.02 -8.51 1.33
C LEU A 202 19.79 -7.72 0.03
N LYS A 203 18.80 -8.08 -0.81
CA LYS A 203 18.46 -7.15 -1.88
C LYS A 203 18.26 -5.78 -1.21
N PRO A 204 19.27 -4.90 -1.22
CA PRO A 204 19.22 -3.63 -0.45
C PRO A 204 18.12 -2.71 -0.95
N ARG A 205 17.54 -3.05 -2.12
CA ARG A 205 16.42 -2.38 -2.75
C ARG A 205 15.22 -2.18 -1.84
N SER A 206 15.00 -3.02 -0.83
CA SER A 206 13.78 -2.90 -0.04
C SER A 206 13.97 -2.09 1.24
N PHE A 207 14.92 -2.42 2.12
CA PHE A 207 14.98 -1.79 3.43
C PHE A 207 15.96 -0.64 3.51
N LEU A 208 17.19 -0.83 3.03
CA LEU A 208 18.25 0.19 3.12
C LEU A 208 17.92 1.42 2.27
N PHE A 209 17.13 1.27 1.22
CA PHE A 209 16.66 2.37 0.39
C PHE A 209 15.31 2.93 0.86
N THR A 210 14.33 2.08 1.17
CA THR A 210 12.98 2.54 1.52
C THR A 210 12.91 3.25 2.86
N ILE A 211 13.68 2.82 3.87
CA ILE A 211 13.71 3.48 5.18
C ILE A 211 14.16 4.95 5.07
N PRO A 212 15.35 5.26 4.50
CA PRO A 212 15.75 6.65 4.33
C PRO A 212 14.85 7.43 3.37
N MET A 213 14.30 6.78 2.33
CA MET A 213 13.34 7.39 1.41
C MET A 213 12.08 7.84 2.14
N ILE A 214 11.52 7.04 3.04
CA ILE A 214 10.36 7.41 3.86
C ILE A 214 10.66 8.67 4.69
N VAL A 215 11.83 8.76 5.30
CA VAL A 215 12.24 9.94 6.08
C VAL A 215 12.33 11.17 5.18
N VAL A 216 12.99 11.06 4.03
CA VAL A 216 13.13 12.17 3.06
C VAL A 216 11.77 12.63 2.54
N ILE A 217 10.88 11.71 2.17
CA ILE A 217 9.52 12.04 1.72
C ILE A 217 8.74 12.71 2.85
N PHE A 218 8.77 12.15 4.07
CA PHE A 218 8.05 12.71 5.22
C PHE A 218 8.46 14.16 5.51
N LEU A 219 9.77 14.44 5.56
CA LEU A 219 10.29 15.77 5.81
C LEU A 219 10.09 16.70 4.61
N GLY A 220 10.22 16.18 3.39
CA GLY A 220 9.95 16.90 2.14
C GLY A 220 8.50 17.34 2.02
N CYS A 221 7.55 16.46 2.31
CA CYS A 221 6.12 16.79 2.32
C CYS A 221 5.78 17.87 3.35
N GLN A 222 6.39 17.83 4.53
CA GLN A 222 6.20 18.89 5.53
C GLN A 222 6.73 20.24 5.04
N TYR A 223 7.89 20.25 4.38
CA TYR A 223 8.46 21.45 3.80
C TYR A 223 7.58 22.01 2.67
N LEU A 224 7.20 21.18 1.72
CA LEU A 224 6.35 21.57 0.59
C LEU A 224 5.00 22.10 1.06
N ASN A 225 4.35 21.45 2.03
CA ASN A 225 3.06 21.91 2.55
C ASN A 225 3.18 23.29 3.24
N ARG A 226 4.32 23.54 3.94
CA ARG A 226 4.58 24.83 4.58
C ARG A 226 4.83 25.95 3.57
N VAL A 227 5.55 25.65 2.47
CA VAL A 227 5.93 26.65 1.45
C VAL A 227 4.77 26.97 0.52
N PHE A 228 4.02 25.98 0.07
CA PHE A 228 3.04 26.15 -1.00
C PHE A 228 1.59 26.20 -0.53
N GLN A 229 1.29 25.88 0.75
CA GLN A 229 -0.08 25.79 1.28
C GLN A 229 -1.05 25.13 0.29
N LEU A 230 -0.64 24.02 -0.31
CA LEU A 230 -1.30 23.40 -1.45
C LEU A 230 -2.64 22.78 -1.05
N HIS A 231 -3.68 23.62 -0.99
CA HIS A 231 -5.04 23.18 -0.67
C HIS A 231 -5.51 22.04 -1.61
N ALA A 232 -5.17 22.15 -2.89
CA ALA A 232 -5.46 21.10 -3.87
C ALA A 232 -4.84 19.75 -3.49
N ILE A 233 -3.57 19.72 -3.05
CA ILE A 233 -2.92 18.45 -2.62
C ILE A 233 -3.63 17.87 -1.41
N ASN A 234 -4.06 18.68 -0.46
CA ASN A 234 -4.81 18.19 0.70
C ASN A 234 -6.15 17.57 0.31
N GLU A 235 -6.85 18.12 -0.64
CA GLU A 235 -8.09 17.56 -1.18
C GLU A 235 -7.85 16.25 -1.94
N TYR A 236 -6.77 16.20 -2.75
CA TYR A 236 -6.40 14.97 -3.46
C TYR A 236 -5.89 13.89 -2.52
N SER A 237 -5.18 14.24 -1.44
CA SER A 237 -4.65 13.28 -0.48
C SER A 237 -5.75 12.42 0.17
N LYS A 238 -6.95 12.97 0.37
CA LYS A 238 -8.13 12.24 0.87
C LYS A 238 -8.57 11.11 -0.07
N LYS A 239 -8.25 11.22 -1.37
CA LYS A 239 -8.61 10.25 -2.41
C LYS A 239 -7.47 9.26 -2.70
N THR A 240 -6.25 9.53 -2.22
CA THR A 240 -5.05 8.76 -2.54
C THR A 240 -5.18 7.30 -2.11
N TYR A 241 -5.84 7.03 -0.98
CA TYR A 241 -6.03 5.66 -0.52
C TYR A 241 -6.88 4.84 -1.50
N VAL A 242 -8.02 5.37 -1.93
CA VAL A 242 -8.88 4.71 -2.94
C VAL A 242 -8.16 4.61 -4.28
N PHE A 243 -7.41 5.64 -4.67
CA PHE A 243 -6.57 5.59 -5.86
C PHE A 243 -5.58 4.43 -5.82
N MET A 244 -4.88 4.25 -4.69
CA MET A 244 -3.95 3.12 -4.51
C MET A 244 -4.65 1.77 -4.58
N LEU A 245 -5.87 1.67 -4.08
CA LEU A 245 -6.63 0.43 -4.12
C LEU A 245 -6.98 -0.02 -5.54
N ILE A 246 -7.35 0.93 -6.41
CA ILE A 246 -7.88 0.61 -7.74
C ILE A 246 -6.87 0.79 -8.89
N GLN A 247 -5.72 1.46 -8.65
CA GLN A 247 -4.77 1.78 -9.71
C GLN A 247 -4.26 0.54 -10.45
N HIS A 248 -3.96 -0.54 -9.72
CA HIS A 248 -3.36 -1.73 -10.29
C HIS A 248 -4.31 -2.41 -11.27
N ILE A 249 -5.56 -2.59 -10.88
CA ILE A 249 -6.58 -3.18 -11.76
C ILE A 249 -6.84 -2.29 -12.98
N MET A 250 -6.82 -0.97 -12.82
CA MET A 250 -6.99 -0.04 -13.94
C MET A 250 -5.82 -0.12 -14.92
N ILE A 251 -4.57 -0.18 -14.41
CA ILE A 251 -3.39 -0.38 -15.25
C ILE A 251 -3.48 -1.72 -15.98
N ASN A 252 -3.72 -2.81 -15.26
CA ASN A 252 -3.78 -4.14 -15.83
C ASN A 252 -4.88 -4.24 -16.90
N THR A 253 -6.09 -3.72 -16.63
CA THR A 253 -7.19 -3.71 -17.59
C THR A 253 -6.82 -2.98 -18.86
N PHE A 254 -6.09 -1.87 -18.74
CA PHE A 254 -5.61 -1.14 -19.90
C PHE A 254 -4.55 -1.93 -20.65
N MET A 255 -3.52 -2.44 -19.96
CA MET A 255 -2.40 -3.17 -20.56
C MET A 255 -2.85 -4.46 -21.26
N TRP A 256 -3.85 -5.17 -20.74
CA TRP A 256 -4.38 -6.40 -21.38
C TRP A 256 -5.10 -6.14 -22.69
N ASN A 257 -5.56 -4.92 -22.95
CA ASN A 257 -6.27 -4.56 -24.18
C ASN A 257 -5.40 -3.89 -25.22
N PHE A 258 -4.15 -3.57 -24.88
CA PHE A 258 -3.18 -2.97 -25.78
C PHE A 258 -1.91 -3.80 -25.78
N GLU A 259 -1.51 -4.30 -26.96
CA GLU A 259 -0.21 -4.94 -27.14
C GLU A 259 0.89 -3.88 -26.95
N GLU A 260 1.61 -3.94 -25.84
CA GLU A 260 2.65 -2.97 -25.48
C GLU A 260 3.70 -2.78 -26.58
N GLN A 261 3.99 -3.86 -27.32
CA GLN A 261 4.99 -3.88 -28.37
C GLN A 261 4.65 -2.97 -29.57
N ASN A 262 3.36 -2.63 -29.74
CA ASN A 262 2.87 -1.83 -30.85
C ASN A 262 2.67 -0.35 -30.48
N LEU A 263 2.91 0.04 -29.23
CA LEU A 263 2.74 1.42 -28.80
C LEU A 263 4.00 2.25 -29.03
N SER A 264 3.86 3.39 -29.68
CA SER A 264 4.92 4.39 -29.73
C SER A 264 5.18 4.99 -28.32
N LYS A 265 6.36 5.59 -28.08
CA LYS A 265 6.69 6.25 -26.81
C LYS A 265 5.65 7.29 -26.41
N LEU A 266 5.10 8.07 -27.38
CA LEU A 266 4.01 9.00 -27.15
C LEU A 266 2.70 8.28 -26.81
N GLY A 267 2.43 7.15 -27.47
CA GLY A 267 1.29 6.29 -27.14
C GLY A 267 1.34 5.80 -25.70
N VAL A 268 2.48 5.33 -25.23
CA VAL A 268 2.68 4.90 -23.84
C VAL A 268 2.43 6.07 -22.87
N LEU A 269 3.00 7.25 -23.14
CA LEU A 269 2.79 8.44 -22.29
C LEU A 269 1.32 8.84 -22.25
N PHE A 270 0.64 8.88 -23.39
CA PHE A 270 -0.79 9.20 -23.47
C PHE A 270 -1.63 8.18 -22.69
N SER A 271 -1.32 6.89 -22.84
CA SER A 271 -1.97 5.81 -22.13
C SER A 271 -1.83 5.92 -20.61
N LEU A 272 -0.62 6.24 -20.13
CA LEU A 272 -0.37 6.46 -18.71
C LEU A 272 -1.19 7.64 -18.17
N LEU A 273 -1.23 8.77 -18.90
CA LEU A 273 -2.02 9.94 -18.51
C LEU A 273 -3.52 9.63 -18.50
N LEU A 274 -4.00 8.87 -19.49
CA LEU A 274 -5.40 8.47 -19.57
C LEU A 274 -5.78 7.57 -18.39
N VAL A 275 -5.00 6.51 -18.13
CA VAL A 275 -5.23 5.59 -17.00
C VAL A 275 -5.17 6.33 -15.67
N PHE A 276 -4.19 7.22 -15.49
CA PHE A 276 -4.09 8.06 -14.31
C PHE A 276 -5.33 8.94 -14.12
N GLY A 277 -5.75 9.65 -15.16
CA GLY A 277 -6.95 10.50 -15.14
C GLY A 277 -8.22 9.71 -14.82
N MET A 278 -8.41 8.55 -15.46
CA MET A 278 -9.55 7.66 -15.20
C MET A 278 -9.54 7.13 -13.77
N THR A 279 -8.38 6.71 -13.27
CA THR A 279 -8.22 6.22 -11.89
C THR A 279 -8.53 7.31 -10.88
N MET A 280 -8.05 8.54 -11.12
CA MET A 280 -8.36 9.71 -10.28
C MET A 280 -9.85 10.04 -10.27
N TYR A 281 -10.49 10.05 -11.44
CA TYR A 281 -11.92 10.30 -11.57
C TYR A 281 -12.75 9.25 -10.82
N LEU A 282 -12.46 7.97 -11.04
CA LEU A 282 -13.15 6.86 -10.39
C LEU A 282 -12.95 6.89 -8.87
N SER A 283 -11.73 7.14 -8.41
CA SER A 283 -11.43 7.32 -6.98
C SER A 283 -12.26 8.42 -6.35
N ALA A 284 -12.39 9.55 -7.02
CA ALA A 284 -13.21 10.66 -6.54
C ALA A 284 -14.70 10.29 -6.43
N LYS A 285 -15.24 9.54 -7.40
CA LYS A 285 -16.63 9.06 -7.37
C LYS A 285 -16.86 8.04 -6.25
N ILE A 286 -15.96 7.08 -6.08
CA ILE A 286 -16.04 6.10 -5.00
C ILE A 286 -16.01 6.79 -3.64
N VAL A 287 -15.07 7.74 -3.43
CA VAL A 287 -15.00 8.50 -2.18
C VAL A 287 -16.29 9.27 -1.93
N SER A 288 -16.84 9.94 -2.93
CA SER A 288 -18.09 10.69 -2.77
C SER A 288 -19.29 9.79 -2.42
N ALA A 289 -19.28 8.54 -2.88
CA ALA A 289 -20.35 7.59 -2.62
C ALA A 289 -20.33 7.04 -1.19
N TYR A 290 -19.16 6.70 -0.64
CA TYR A 290 -19.10 6.12 0.71
C TYR A 290 -18.92 7.15 1.83
N LYS A 291 -18.42 8.35 1.54
CA LYS A 291 -18.13 9.38 2.54
C LYS A 291 -19.30 9.71 3.48
N PRO A 292 -20.56 9.86 3.00
CA PRO A 292 -21.69 10.09 3.89
C PRO A 292 -21.93 8.95 4.90
N LEU A 293 -21.64 7.70 4.51
CA LEU A 293 -21.73 6.55 5.39
C LEU A 293 -20.60 6.56 6.42
N GLU A 294 -19.37 6.85 5.98
CA GLU A 294 -18.21 7.01 6.87
C GLU A 294 -18.48 8.04 7.96
N ASP A 295 -18.95 9.21 7.58
CA ASP A 295 -19.26 10.30 8.52
C ASP A 295 -20.36 9.89 9.53
N ARG A 296 -21.42 9.21 9.08
CA ARG A 296 -22.47 8.69 9.98
C ARG A 296 -21.93 7.64 10.98
N LEU A 297 -21.05 6.75 10.52
CA LEU A 297 -20.48 5.69 11.37
C LEU A 297 -19.50 6.24 12.41
N LEU A 298 -18.86 7.37 12.13
CA LEU A 298 -17.92 8.02 13.02
C LEU A 298 -18.64 8.90 14.05
N HIS A 299 -19.60 9.72 13.62
CA HIS A 299 -20.37 10.61 14.53
C HIS A 299 -21.32 9.87 15.48
N LYS A 300 -21.74 8.66 15.14
CA LYS A 300 -22.61 7.86 16.03
C LYS A 300 -21.88 7.33 17.27
N ASN A 301 -20.55 7.42 17.29
CA ASN A 301 -19.69 6.91 18.38
C ASN A 301 -18.92 8.05 19.10
N GLU A 302 -19.21 9.30 18.82
CA GLU A 302 -18.84 10.48 19.62
C GLU A 302 -19.90 10.75 20.69
#